data_e21803ac5fd840fd0e69b47796eeeb61
#
_entry.id   e21803ac5fd840fd0e69b47796eeeb61
#
_cell.length_a   1.000
_cell.length_b   1.000
_cell.length_c   1.000
_cell.angle_alpha   90.00
_cell.angle_beta   90.00
_cell.angle_gamma   90.00
#
_symmetry.space_group_name_H-M   'P 1'
#
loop_
_entity.id
_entity.type
_entity.pdbx_description
1 polymer ?
#
loop_
_entity_poly.entity_id
_entity_poly.type
_entity_poly.pdbx_seq_one_letter_code
_entity_poly.pdbx_strand_id
1 'polypeptide(L)'
;QNWRSFSIDLSDYKDLLLQYALTSHAVLQLIIAPVIASEAVLFQIKNIRLRSRTSDEQEKAGIKEDYKKRLSKSIIRKKNYLYDSVFPNEIDRIETDEKKIRVQGQIVSNPSLAVCLCELPIFKDLAVHNMTEITVLSPENGRFEVSVPRITKYDGTLYDRIYSRWFLAYRSNNELYLCSYGRYTTKTRTGYHFPPLTPQTKKGLGDFKYNHLYTDLKDLGISYISFNIRLNNFLRLASSPDHIPFEYNGRTYYADKRKIEKYDRTIRCAAEHGVNVSAIILVYPELWSRDSQVGRMLEHPEYKRCGAYTMPNLTNIDSVNLYAAALDFLAARYNRPDGKYGRIHRWIVHNEVNSGNVWTNAGNKKLVEFMDIYVKSMRMVYYTARKYDADAEVFISLDHCWNEEYVEPNCYPGAKVMDTLMAYCKAEGDFKWGVAIHPYPENLLDPKAWLDKKNTYATDTPYITFKNLEVLDDWIKHTASTYEGKKRTLLLSEQNPNSMDYTDEALQEQAAGLAYAWKKMEVCDGIDAYFAHSWIDAHFEGGLKTGLRKYSDDPEDPFGTKPSWIVFRDAGTENEPQTFEFAKRIIGISSWEEIVHSVNKTLKRTSDE
;
A
#
# COMPACT_ATOMS: atom_id res chain seq x y z
N GLN A 1 34.73 16.11 28.25
CA GLN A 1 34.04 16.35 26.96
C GLN A 1 34.66 15.40 25.93
N ASN A 2 33.91 14.38 25.48
CA ASN A 2 34.40 13.47 24.43
C ASN A 2 34.03 14.08 23.06
N TRP A 3 35.02 14.66 22.39
CA TRP A 3 34.88 15.11 21.01
C TRP A 3 34.82 13.92 20.07
N ARG A 4 33.83 13.90 19.19
CA ARG A 4 33.72 12.94 18.08
C ARG A 4 33.89 13.68 16.75
N SER A 5 34.69 13.11 15.87
CA SER A 5 34.80 13.60 14.48
C SER A 5 33.78 12.86 13.61
N PHE A 6 33.19 13.56 12.67
CA PHE A 6 32.36 12.99 11.61
C PHE A 6 32.73 13.65 10.28
N SER A 7 32.49 12.98 9.19
CA SER A 7 32.68 13.51 7.85
C SER A 7 31.38 13.41 7.05
N ILE A 8 31.12 14.41 6.21
CA ILE A 8 29.99 14.45 5.28
C ILE A 8 30.57 14.39 3.87
N ASP A 9 30.06 13.45 3.06
CA ASP A 9 30.42 13.38 1.64
C ASP A 9 29.58 14.41 0.87
N LEU A 10 30.22 15.40 0.30
CA LEU A 10 29.59 16.48 -0.45
C LEU A 10 29.33 16.12 -1.93
N SER A 11 29.72 14.95 -2.39
CA SER A 11 29.55 14.56 -3.80
C SER A 11 28.08 14.46 -4.23
N ASP A 12 27.18 14.17 -3.30
CA ASP A 12 25.74 14.10 -3.59
C ASP A 12 25.13 15.49 -3.84
N TYR A 13 25.86 16.54 -3.48
CA TYR A 13 25.46 17.94 -3.64
C TYR A 13 26.29 18.67 -4.72
N LYS A 14 27.00 17.92 -5.58
CA LYS A 14 27.92 18.48 -6.57
C LYS A 14 27.26 19.50 -7.49
N ASP A 15 26.07 19.23 -7.98
CA ASP A 15 25.33 20.10 -8.88
C ASP A 15 24.87 21.38 -8.15
N LEU A 16 24.42 21.23 -6.91
CA LEU A 16 24.09 22.35 -6.03
C LEU A 16 25.34 23.21 -5.72
N LEU A 17 26.44 22.57 -5.38
CA LEU A 17 27.69 23.26 -5.10
C LEU A 17 28.25 23.98 -6.32
N LEU A 18 28.13 23.42 -7.53
CA LEU A 18 28.52 24.07 -8.78
C LEU A 18 27.61 25.27 -9.11
N GLN A 19 26.32 25.14 -8.84
CA GLN A 19 25.34 26.21 -9.05
C GLN A 19 25.58 27.41 -8.12
N TYR A 20 26.02 27.16 -6.88
CA TYR A 20 26.31 28.22 -5.89
C TYR A 20 27.76 28.69 -5.90
N ALA A 21 28.72 27.91 -6.39
CA ALA A 21 30.13 28.31 -6.49
C ALA A 21 30.41 29.43 -7.52
N LEU A 22 29.43 29.71 -8.38
CA LEU A 22 29.49 30.84 -9.33
C LEU A 22 29.10 32.18 -8.71
N THR A 23 28.62 32.19 -7.45
CA THR A 23 28.33 33.44 -6.70
C THR A 23 29.32 33.54 -5.52
N SER A 24 29.98 34.67 -5.40
CA SER A 24 31.11 34.93 -4.49
C SER A 24 30.85 34.79 -2.98
N HIS A 25 29.69 34.30 -2.54
CA HIS A 25 29.31 34.14 -1.13
C HIS A 25 28.37 32.93 -0.97
N ALA A 26 28.90 31.69 -1.00
CA ALA A 26 28.13 30.52 -0.62
C ALA A 26 28.18 30.33 0.90
N VAL A 27 27.03 30.36 1.56
CA VAL A 27 26.89 30.01 2.98
C VAL A 27 26.45 28.54 3.08
N LEU A 28 27.31 27.70 3.64
CA LEU A 28 26.96 26.32 3.95
C LEU A 28 26.29 26.29 5.32
N GLN A 29 25.01 26.02 5.40
CA GLN A 29 24.29 25.92 6.65
C GLN A 29 24.21 24.45 7.09
N LEU A 30 24.80 24.13 8.24
CA LEU A 30 24.66 22.85 8.89
C LEU A 30 23.46 22.90 9.85
N ILE A 31 22.39 22.17 9.52
CA ILE A 31 21.21 22.03 10.38
C ILE A 31 21.35 20.69 11.13
N ILE A 32 21.43 20.76 12.46
CA ILE A 32 21.39 19.58 13.34
C ILE A 32 20.01 19.54 13.98
N ALA A 33 19.18 18.61 13.50
CA ALA A 33 17.86 18.35 14.08
C ALA A 33 17.91 17.12 14.98
N PRO A 34 17.61 17.21 16.29
CA PRO A 34 17.47 16.03 17.14
C PRO A 34 16.19 15.26 16.73
N VAL A 35 16.33 13.97 16.48
CA VAL A 35 15.19 13.11 16.08
C VAL A 35 14.28 12.81 17.28
N ILE A 36 14.79 12.83 18.51
CA ILE A 36 14.03 12.75 19.77
C ILE A 36 14.87 13.44 20.85
N ALA A 37 14.38 14.49 21.46
CA ALA A 37 14.99 15.06 22.68
C ALA A 37 13.90 15.51 23.65
N SER A 38 13.84 14.89 24.81
CA SER A 38 13.08 15.36 25.95
C SER A 38 13.78 16.47 26.72
N GLU A 39 15.03 16.79 26.36
CA GLU A 39 15.88 17.82 27.01
C GLU A 39 16.68 18.59 25.96
N ALA A 40 17.03 19.83 26.28
CA ALA A 40 17.87 20.67 25.42
C ALA A 40 19.28 20.07 25.29
N VAL A 41 19.71 19.76 24.07
CA VAL A 41 21.03 19.21 23.79
C VAL A 41 21.92 20.32 23.22
N LEU A 42 23.03 20.64 23.90
CA LEU A 42 23.99 21.63 23.47
C LEU A 42 25.09 20.96 22.62
N PHE A 43 25.22 21.40 21.37
CA PHE A 43 26.29 20.99 20.47
C PHE A 43 27.32 22.09 20.32
N GLN A 44 28.61 21.73 20.37
CA GLN A 44 29.70 22.60 19.99
C GLN A 44 30.39 22.01 18.76
N ILE A 45 30.56 22.82 17.71
CA ILE A 45 31.27 22.42 16.50
C ILE A 45 32.60 23.16 16.48
N LYS A 46 33.69 22.41 16.33
CA LYS A 46 35.04 22.96 16.19
C LYS A 46 35.71 22.40 14.94
N ASN A 47 36.55 23.23 14.30
CA ASN A 47 37.44 22.81 13.21
C ASN A 47 36.73 22.18 11.99
N ILE A 48 35.82 22.91 11.37
CA ILE A 48 35.27 22.54 10.05
C ILE A 48 36.41 22.66 9.03
N ARG A 49 36.74 21.54 8.34
CA ARG A 49 37.75 21.51 7.28
C ARG A 49 37.26 20.73 6.08
N LEU A 50 37.52 21.26 4.89
CA LEU A 50 37.39 20.51 3.64
C LEU A 50 38.73 19.77 3.39
N ARG A 51 38.65 18.49 3.05
CA ARG A 51 39.82 17.65 2.69
C ARG A 51 39.46 16.71 1.55
N SER A 52 40.45 16.19 0.89
CA SER A 52 40.29 15.07 -0.03
C SER A 52 39.83 13.80 0.71
N ARG A 53 39.15 12.93 0.02
CA ARG A 53 38.74 11.62 0.55
C ARG A 53 39.96 10.80 0.94
N THR A 54 39.87 10.06 2.04
CA THR A 54 40.83 9.00 2.37
C THR A 54 40.68 7.83 1.40
N SER A 55 41.67 6.90 1.39
CA SER A 55 41.60 5.69 0.57
C SER A 55 40.33 4.87 0.82
N ASP A 56 39.95 4.66 2.10
CA ASP A 56 38.71 3.96 2.48
C ASP A 56 37.45 4.70 2.01
N GLU A 57 37.46 6.03 2.06
CA GLU A 57 36.35 6.85 1.57
C GLU A 57 36.27 6.85 0.04
N GLN A 58 37.42 6.75 -0.66
CA GLN A 58 37.49 6.58 -2.11
C GLN A 58 36.93 5.21 -2.52
N GLU A 59 37.30 4.14 -1.81
CA GLU A 59 36.78 2.79 -2.05
C GLU A 59 35.26 2.73 -1.84
N LYS A 60 34.76 3.27 -0.72
CA LYS A 60 33.33 3.38 -0.45
C LYS A 60 32.60 4.19 -1.52
N ALA A 61 33.19 5.29 -1.99
CA ALA A 61 32.64 6.09 -3.06
C ALA A 61 32.60 5.33 -4.40
N GLY A 62 33.65 4.53 -4.71
CA GLY A 62 33.68 3.64 -5.87
C GLY A 62 32.56 2.60 -5.82
N ILE A 63 32.38 1.93 -4.67
CA ILE A 63 31.29 0.98 -4.45
C ILE A 63 29.92 1.66 -4.65
N LYS A 64 29.74 2.87 -4.12
CA LYS A 64 28.50 3.65 -4.27
C LYS A 64 28.25 4.04 -5.74
N GLU A 65 29.29 4.42 -6.48
CA GLU A 65 29.18 4.77 -7.90
C GLU A 65 28.82 3.54 -8.76
N ASP A 66 29.44 2.38 -8.51
CA ASP A 66 29.11 1.13 -9.18
C ASP A 66 27.68 0.67 -8.85
N TYR A 67 27.23 0.89 -7.62
CA TYR A 67 25.84 0.65 -7.22
C TYR A 67 24.89 1.57 -8.00
N LYS A 68 25.17 2.88 -8.09
CA LYS A 68 24.39 3.84 -8.86
C LYS A 68 24.31 3.45 -10.34
N LYS A 69 25.40 3.01 -10.96
CA LYS A 69 25.43 2.55 -12.36
C LYS A 69 24.56 1.30 -12.56
N ARG A 70 24.68 0.32 -11.65
CA ARG A 70 23.83 -0.90 -11.68
C ARG A 70 22.37 -0.56 -11.51
N LEU A 71 22.04 0.35 -10.61
CA LEU A 71 20.68 0.83 -10.35
C LEU A 71 20.10 1.53 -11.59
N SER A 72 20.87 2.42 -12.23
CA SER A 72 20.44 3.10 -13.46
C SER A 72 20.15 2.11 -14.60
N LYS A 73 20.99 1.09 -14.78
CA LYS A 73 20.76 0.01 -15.75
C LYS A 73 19.50 -0.80 -15.41
N SER A 74 19.26 -1.07 -14.12
CA SER A 74 18.06 -1.75 -13.64
C SER A 74 16.79 -0.97 -13.98
N ILE A 75 16.78 0.34 -13.71
CA ILE A 75 15.65 1.23 -14.03
C ILE A 75 15.33 1.22 -15.53
N ILE A 76 16.35 1.40 -16.38
CA ILE A 76 16.19 1.38 -17.84
C ILE A 76 15.62 0.03 -18.29
N ARG A 77 16.17 -1.08 -17.80
CA ARG A 77 15.70 -2.42 -18.16
C ARG A 77 14.24 -2.65 -17.75
N LYS A 78 13.83 -2.20 -16.55
CA LYS A 78 12.44 -2.30 -16.10
C LYS A 78 11.50 -1.44 -16.93
N LYS A 79 11.91 -0.21 -17.27
CA LYS A 79 11.13 0.65 -18.16
C LYS A 79 10.93 0.02 -19.52
N ASN A 80 12.02 -0.41 -20.17
CA ASN A 80 11.94 -1.08 -21.47
C ASN A 80 11.07 -2.34 -21.41
N TYR A 81 11.20 -3.14 -20.34
CA TYR A 81 10.37 -4.33 -20.14
C TYR A 81 8.88 -4.00 -20.06
N LEU A 82 8.50 -2.93 -19.37
CA LEU A 82 7.09 -2.57 -19.14
C LEU A 82 6.46 -1.83 -20.33
N TYR A 83 7.22 -0.97 -21.00
CA TYR A 83 6.64 0.00 -21.94
C TYR A 83 7.07 -0.20 -23.40
N ASP A 84 8.27 -0.71 -23.62
CA ASP A 84 8.87 -0.74 -24.96
C ASP A 84 9.02 -2.15 -25.53
N SER A 85 8.95 -3.20 -24.70
CA SER A 85 9.14 -4.57 -25.14
C SER A 85 7.88 -5.14 -25.78
N VAL A 86 8.10 -5.93 -26.85
CA VAL A 86 7.08 -6.79 -27.45
C VAL A 86 7.69 -8.18 -27.58
N PHE A 87 7.04 -9.16 -27.01
CA PHE A 87 7.53 -10.53 -27.01
C PHE A 87 6.66 -11.44 -27.89
N PRO A 88 7.28 -12.34 -28.67
CA PRO A 88 6.54 -13.21 -29.60
C PRO A 88 5.86 -14.39 -28.90
N ASN A 89 6.34 -14.80 -27.72
CA ASN A 89 5.85 -15.96 -27.00
C ASN A 89 5.05 -15.54 -25.78
N GLU A 90 4.16 -16.41 -25.33
CA GLU A 90 3.26 -16.09 -24.21
C GLU A 90 3.10 -17.28 -23.24
N ILE A 91 3.04 -16.97 -21.95
CA ILE A 91 2.53 -17.86 -20.91
C ILE A 91 1.07 -17.47 -20.66
N ASP A 92 0.14 -18.31 -21.10
CA ASP A 92 -1.30 -18.02 -21.05
C ASP A 92 -1.87 -18.26 -19.66
N ARG A 93 -1.41 -19.34 -18.99
CA ARG A 93 -2.04 -19.83 -17.78
C ARG A 93 -1.05 -20.46 -16.83
N ILE A 94 -1.18 -20.10 -15.57
CA ILE A 94 -0.44 -20.74 -14.46
C ILE A 94 -1.44 -21.11 -13.37
N GLU A 95 -1.61 -22.41 -13.16
CA GLU A 95 -2.46 -22.95 -12.11
C GLU A 95 -1.64 -23.52 -10.97
N THR A 96 -2.02 -23.17 -9.75
CA THR A 96 -1.37 -23.64 -8.53
C THR A 96 -2.36 -24.40 -7.66
N ASP A 97 -2.04 -25.64 -7.34
CA ASP A 97 -2.71 -26.46 -6.33
C ASP A 97 -1.82 -26.62 -5.08
N GLU A 98 -2.15 -27.55 -4.19
CA GLU A 98 -1.36 -27.80 -2.96
C GLU A 98 0.06 -28.31 -3.24
N LYS A 99 0.28 -29.03 -4.33
CA LYS A 99 1.53 -29.76 -4.60
C LYS A 99 2.30 -29.27 -5.81
N LYS A 100 1.60 -28.73 -6.82
CA LYS A 100 2.16 -28.46 -8.14
C LYS A 100 1.78 -27.08 -8.64
N ILE A 101 2.64 -26.56 -9.52
CA ILE A 101 2.38 -25.43 -10.41
C ILE A 101 2.40 -25.94 -11.82
N ARG A 102 1.33 -25.68 -12.56
CA ARG A 102 1.20 -26.04 -13.98
C ARG A 102 1.30 -24.76 -14.81
N VAL A 103 2.29 -24.70 -15.70
CA VAL A 103 2.55 -23.57 -16.59
C VAL A 103 2.21 -23.98 -18.02
N GLN A 104 1.35 -23.21 -18.67
CA GLN A 104 0.88 -23.42 -20.04
C GLN A 104 1.09 -22.18 -20.88
N GLY A 105 1.35 -22.35 -22.16
CA GLY A 105 1.53 -21.20 -23.05
C GLY A 105 1.76 -21.57 -24.51
N GLN A 106 2.12 -20.54 -25.28
CA GLN A 106 2.35 -20.62 -26.72
C GLN A 106 3.75 -20.18 -27.08
N ILE A 107 4.36 -20.89 -28.01
CA ILE A 107 5.66 -20.58 -28.57
C ILE A 107 5.52 -20.40 -30.07
N VAL A 108 5.89 -19.23 -30.55
CA VAL A 108 6.08 -18.98 -31.99
C VAL A 108 7.43 -19.57 -32.37
N SER A 109 7.42 -20.64 -33.16
CA SER A 109 8.61 -21.42 -33.49
C SER A 109 9.69 -20.57 -34.17
N ASN A 110 10.86 -20.57 -33.55
CA ASN A 110 12.10 -20.26 -34.23
C ASN A 110 12.99 -21.52 -34.20
N PRO A 111 13.10 -22.28 -35.29
CA PRO A 111 13.79 -23.58 -35.29
C PRO A 111 15.28 -23.50 -34.90
N SER A 112 15.85 -22.29 -34.92
CA SER A 112 17.27 -22.07 -34.63
C SER A 112 17.58 -21.85 -33.14
N LEU A 113 16.56 -21.63 -32.29
CA LEU A 113 16.76 -21.26 -30.87
C LEU A 113 15.96 -22.16 -29.93
N ALA A 114 16.63 -22.74 -28.95
CA ALA A 114 15.95 -23.45 -27.86
C ALA A 114 15.22 -22.47 -26.94
N VAL A 115 13.93 -22.71 -26.72
CA VAL A 115 13.12 -21.96 -25.74
C VAL A 115 13.11 -22.70 -24.42
N CYS A 116 13.39 -21.99 -23.34
CA CYS A 116 13.40 -22.52 -21.98
C CYS A 116 12.29 -21.90 -21.15
N LEU A 117 11.65 -22.72 -20.29
CA LEU A 117 10.86 -22.21 -19.17
C LEU A 117 11.83 -21.79 -18.05
N CYS A 118 11.68 -20.57 -17.58
CA CYS A 118 12.53 -20.00 -16.54
C CYS A 118 11.70 -19.51 -15.37
N GLU A 119 12.26 -19.61 -14.17
CA GLU A 119 11.69 -19.11 -12.92
C GLU A 119 12.47 -17.93 -12.38
N LEU A 120 11.76 -16.91 -11.92
CA LEU A 120 12.32 -15.81 -11.13
C LEU A 120 11.61 -15.77 -9.77
N PRO A 121 12.25 -16.25 -8.68
CA PRO A 121 11.70 -16.14 -7.33
C PRO A 121 11.47 -14.70 -6.94
N ILE A 122 10.47 -14.45 -6.08
CA ILE A 122 10.05 -13.08 -5.74
C ILE A 122 11.15 -12.25 -5.07
N PHE A 123 12.09 -12.90 -4.38
CA PHE A 123 13.23 -12.22 -3.73
C PHE A 123 14.37 -11.87 -4.71
N LYS A 124 14.24 -12.22 -5.98
CA LYS A 124 15.19 -11.85 -7.03
C LYS A 124 14.65 -10.71 -7.88
N ASP A 125 15.56 -9.89 -8.40
CA ASP A 125 15.24 -8.78 -9.31
C ASP A 125 15.55 -9.16 -10.74
N LEU A 126 14.63 -8.91 -11.67
CA LEU A 126 14.80 -9.22 -13.10
C LEU A 126 16.01 -8.51 -13.72
N ALA A 127 16.36 -7.34 -13.21
CA ALA A 127 17.46 -6.54 -13.74
C ALA A 127 18.83 -6.89 -13.14
N VAL A 128 18.85 -7.51 -11.97
CA VAL A 128 20.09 -7.79 -11.20
C VAL A 128 20.44 -9.27 -11.20
N HIS A 129 19.45 -10.16 -11.15
CA HIS A 129 19.65 -11.60 -11.01
C HIS A 129 19.26 -12.33 -12.28
N ASN A 130 20.04 -13.35 -12.63
CA ASN A 130 19.67 -14.25 -13.70
C ASN A 130 18.49 -15.13 -13.25
N MET A 131 17.60 -15.41 -14.17
CA MET A 131 16.52 -16.36 -14.00
C MET A 131 17.09 -17.79 -13.84
N THR A 132 16.36 -18.62 -13.14
CA THR A 132 16.70 -20.06 -13.04
C THR A 132 16.02 -20.80 -14.18
N GLU A 133 16.78 -21.41 -15.06
CA GLU A 133 16.24 -22.31 -16.07
C GLU A 133 15.65 -23.57 -15.40
N ILE A 134 14.43 -23.89 -15.77
CA ILE A 134 13.72 -25.08 -15.24
C ILE A 134 13.80 -26.23 -16.24
N THR A 135 13.50 -25.98 -17.51
CA THR A 135 13.55 -27.00 -18.57
C THR A 135 13.56 -26.35 -19.95
N VAL A 136 14.15 -27.07 -20.91
CA VAL A 136 13.97 -26.75 -22.33
C VAL A 136 12.60 -27.25 -22.76
N LEU A 137 11.89 -26.45 -23.54
CA LEU A 137 10.55 -26.78 -23.99
C LEU A 137 10.59 -27.48 -25.37
N SER A 138 9.73 -28.47 -25.51
CA SER A 138 9.44 -29.15 -26.80
C SER A 138 7.95 -28.93 -27.08
N PRO A 139 7.59 -27.84 -27.76
CA PRO A 139 6.20 -27.50 -28.01
C PRO A 139 5.56 -28.46 -29.02
N GLU A 140 4.34 -28.89 -28.77
CA GLU A 140 3.50 -29.60 -29.69
C GLU A 140 2.50 -28.63 -30.34
N ASN A 141 2.54 -28.48 -31.66
CA ASN A 141 1.72 -27.52 -32.40
C ASN A 141 1.81 -26.08 -31.81
N GLY A 142 3.03 -25.68 -31.42
CA GLY A 142 3.29 -24.37 -30.82
C GLY A 142 2.83 -24.18 -29.39
N ARG A 143 2.30 -25.23 -28.73
CA ARG A 143 1.84 -25.19 -27.32
C ARG A 143 2.75 -26.02 -26.42
N PHE A 144 2.83 -25.58 -25.16
CA PHE A 144 3.54 -26.32 -24.14
C PHE A 144 2.74 -26.38 -22.84
N GLU A 145 2.98 -27.44 -22.06
CA GLU A 145 2.56 -27.57 -20.68
C GLU A 145 3.69 -28.17 -19.84
N VAL A 146 4.02 -27.53 -18.72
CA VAL A 146 5.03 -28.00 -17.78
C VAL A 146 4.46 -27.98 -16.38
N SER A 147 4.66 -29.07 -15.64
CA SER A 147 4.30 -29.17 -14.22
C SER A 147 5.56 -29.24 -13.36
N VAL A 148 5.63 -28.39 -12.34
CA VAL A 148 6.74 -28.36 -11.37
C VAL A 148 6.21 -28.51 -9.94
N PRO A 149 7.01 -29.01 -8.99
CA PRO A 149 6.66 -28.99 -7.58
C PRO A 149 6.43 -27.56 -7.09
N ARG A 150 5.38 -27.33 -6.30
CA ARG A 150 5.09 -26.01 -5.72
C ARG A 150 6.16 -25.58 -4.73
N ILE A 151 6.61 -26.50 -3.88
CA ILE A 151 7.68 -26.22 -2.91
C ILE A 151 9.02 -26.63 -3.52
N THR A 152 10.01 -25.75 -3.42
CA THR A 152 11.38 -26.01 -3.83
C THR A 152 12.37 -25.54 -2.75
N LYS A 153 13.66 -25.67 -3.01
CA LYS A 153 14.73 -25.16 -2.12
C LYS A 153 15.64 -24.20 -2.88
N TYR A 154 15.98 -23.11 -2.21
CA TYR A 154 17.07 -22.21 -2.60
C TYR A 154 18.02 -22.13 -1.42
N ASP A 155 19.29 -22.47 -1.65
CA ASP A 155 20.35 -22.51 -0.61
C ASP A 155 19.92 -23.28 0.66
N GLY A 156 19.23 -24.42 0.47
CA GLY A 156 18.73 -25.26 1.56
C GLY A 156 17.41 -24.83 2.19
N THR A 157 16.94 -23.60 1.96
CA THR A 157 15.71 -23.05 2.51
C THR A 157 14.51 -23.35 1.61
N LEU A 158 13.40 -23.82 2.18
CA LEU A 158 12.16 -24.05 1.44
C LEU A 158 11.54 -22.73 0.95
N TYR A 159 11.02 -22.77 -0.27
CA TYR A 159 10.37 -21.65 -0.93
C TYR A 159 9.09 -22.10 -1.63
N ASP A 160 8.00 -21.33 -1.46
CA ASP A 160 6.73 -21.55 -2.13
C ASP A 160 6.71 -20.80 -3.47
N ARG A 161 6.76 -21.55 -4.56
CA ARG A 161 6.78 -21.05 -5.94
C ARG A 161 5.49 -20.36 -6.38
N ILE A 162 4.45 -20.33 -5.54
CA ILE A 162 3.23 -19.54 -5.80
C ILE A 162 3.55 -18.05 -5.99
N TYR A 163 4.67 -17.59 -5.41
CA TYR A 163 5.15 -16.22 -5.50
C TYR A 163 6.12 -15.98 -6.66
N SER A 164 6.50 -17.00 -7.41
CA SER A 164 7.45 -16.87 -8.52
C SER A 164 6.82 -16.27 -9.77
N ARG A 165 7.64 -15.53 -10.52
CA ARG A 165 7.34 -15.15 -11.91
C ARG A 165 7.95 -16.19 -12.86
N TRP A 166 7.21 -16.55 -13.87
CA TRP A 166 7.60 -17.50 -14.89
C TRP A 166 7.78 -16.80 -16.21
N PHE A 167 8.85 -17.14 -16.94
CA PHE A 167 9.24 -16.53 -18.20
C PHE A 167 9.57 -17.60 -19.24
N LEU A 168 9.47 -17.21 -20.51
CA LEU A 168 10.13 -17.90 -21.60
C LEU A 168 11.37 -17.13 -21.98
N ALA A 169 12.46 -17.86 -22.25
CA ALA A 169 13.72 -17.28 -22.66
C ALA A 169 14.37 -18.14 -23.77
N TYR A 170 15.01 -17.48 -24.72
CA TYR A 170 15.93 -18.13 -25.64
C TYR A 170 17.26 -18.40 -24.95
N ARG A 171 17.79 -19.61 -25.14
CA ARG A 171 19.15 -19.95 -24.71
C ARG A 171 20.12 -19.72 -25.89
N SER A 172 21.14 -18.87 -25.67
CA SER A 172 22.22 -18.64 -26.62
C SER A 172 23.53 -18.42 -25.86
N ASN A 173 24.58 -19.13 -26.23
CA ASN A 173 25.93 -19.00 -25.61
C ASN A 173 25.93 -19.02 -24.07
N ASN A 174 25.18 -19.94 -23.45
CA ASN A 174 24.97 -20.04 -22.00
C ASN A 174 24.26 -18.84 -21.34
N GLU A 175 23.71 -17.93 -22.10
CA GLU A 175 22.91 -16.81 -21.61
C GLU A 175 21.43 -17.01 -21.95
N LEU A 176 20.57 -16.41 -21.12
CA LEU A 176 19.11 -16.44 -21.27
C LEU A 176 18.62 -15.04 -21.70
N TYR A 177 17.92 -15.00 -22.82
CA TYR A 177 17.32 -13.78 -23.37
C TYR A 177 15.80 -13.88 -23.31
N LEU A 178 15.14 -12.94 -22.64
CA LEU A 178 13.68 -12.92 -22.54
C LEU A 178 13.02 -12.98 -23.91
N CYS A 179 12.04 -13.85 -24.05
CA CYS A 179 11.19 -13.95 -25.22
C CYS A 179 9.69 -14.01 -24.87
N SER A 180 9.33 -13.80 -23.60
CA SER A 180 7.97 -13.55 -23.13
C SER A 180 7.97 -12.51 -22.01
N TYR A 181 6.80 -11.94 -21.72
CA TYR A 181 6.56 -11.33 -20.42
C TYR A 181 6.58 -12.37 -19.31
N GLY A 182 6.89 -11.92 -18.10
CA GLY A 182 6.74 -12.74 -16.91
C GLY A 182 5.26 -12.94 -16.57
N ARG A 183 4.93 -14.10 -16.03
CA ARG A 183 3.58 -14.38 -15.54
C ARG A 183 3.63 -14.94 -14.12
N TYR A 184 2.73 -14.46 -13.29
CA TYR A 184 2.45 -15.03 -11.98
C TYR A 184 1.32 -16.06 -12.05
N THR A 185 1.05 -16.75 -10.95
CA THR A 185 -0.11 -17.66 -10.83
C THR A 185 -1.39 -16.94 -11.25
N THR A 186 -2.10 -17.48 -12.23
CA THR A 186 -3.38 -16.94 -12.70
C THR A 186 -4.56 -17.51 -11.93
N LYS A 187 -4.42 -18.74 -11.40
CA LYS A 187 -5.48 -19.41 -10.65
C LYS A 187 -4.92 -20.25 -9.50
N THR A 188 -5.40 -19.98 -8.29
CA THR A 188 -5.23 -20.86 -7.12
C THR A 188 -6.44 -21.78 -7.00
N ARG A 189 -6.20 -23.08 -6.68
CA ARG A 189 -7.27 -24.10 -6.61
C ARG A 189 -7.61 -24.52 -5.19
N THR A 190 -7.09 -23.83 -4.16
CA THR A 190 -7.18 -24.24 -2.76
C THR A 190 -8.15 -23.41 -1.92
N GLY A 191 -8.55 -22.24 -2.37
CA GLY A 191 -9.41 -21.33 -1.62
C GLY A 191 -10.85 -21.84 -1.49
N TYR A 192 -11.44 -21.59 -0.33
CA TYR A 192 -12.87 -21.84 -0.08
C TYR A 192 -13.72 -20.69 -0.65
N HIS A 193 -14.86 -21.03 -1.25
CA HIS A 193 -15.85 -20.05 -1.69
C HIS A 193 -16.81 -19.72 -0.55
N PHE A 194 -16.64 -18.57 0.04
CA PHE A 194 -17.54 -18.08 1.08
C PHE A 194 -18.82 -17.52 0.48
N PRO A 195 -19.95 -17.63 1.20
CA PRO A 195 -21.15 -16.88 0.83
C PRO A 195 -20.82 -15.38 0.75
N PRO A 196 -21.32 -14.67 -0.28
CA PRO A 196 -21.10 -13.24 -0.38
C PRO A 196 -21.81 -12.51 0.77
N LEU A 197 -21.11 -11.56 1.39
CA LEU A 197 -21.69 -10.66 2.38
C LEU A 197 -22.02 -9.34 1.68
N THR A 198 -23.31 -9.14 1.39
CA THR A 198 -23.78 -7.93 0.70
C THR A 198 -23.92 -6.79 1.71
N PRO A 199 -23.23 -5.66 1.51
CA PRO A 199 -23.37 -4.50 2.39
C PRO A 199 -24.77 -3.88 2.27
N GLN A 200 -25.33 -3.44 3.39
CA GLN A 200 -26.64 -2.78 3.42
C GLN A 200 -26.53 -1.26 3.17
N THR A 201 -25.36 -0.69 3.48
CA THR A 201 -25.05 0.73 3.31
C THR A 201 -23.64 0.90 2.78
N LYS A 202 -23.28 2.11 2.35
CA LYS A 202 -21.88 2.47 2.03
C LYS A 202 -21.06 2.89 3.26
N LYS A 203 -21.65 2.83 4.46
CA LYS A 203 -21.01 3.32 5.70
C LYS A 203 -19.98 2.35 6.26
N GLY A 204 -18.81 2.89 6.61
CA GLY A 204 -17.74 2.17 7.30
C GLY A 204 -17.15 2.94 8.46
N LEU A 205 -16.50 2.25 9.38
CA LEU A 205 -15.69 2.83 10.45
C LEU A 205 -14.21 2.47 10.26
N GLY A 206 -13.36 3.50 10.21
CA GLY A 206 -11.91 3.37 10.22
C GLY A 206 -11.35 3.23 11.63
N ASP A 207 -10.24 2.52 11.77
CA ASP A 207 -9.56 2.19 13.05
C ASP A 207 -10.49 1.55 14.10
N PHE A 208 -11.48 0.78 13.66
CA PHE A 208 -12.41 0.13 14.55
C PHE A 208 -11.71 -0.94 15.39
N LYS A 209 -11.89 -0.85 16.71
CA LYS A 209 -11.39 -1.82 17.70
C LYS A 209 -12.51 -2.16 18.66
N TYR A 210 -12.79 -3.44 18.84
CA TYR A 210 -13.81 -3.89 19.78
C TYR A 210 -13.63 -3.25 21.18
N ASN A 211 -14.65 -2.56 21.63
CA ASN A 211 -14.79 -1.98 22.97
C ASN A 211 -16.27 -1.93 23.37
N HIS A 212 -16.61 -1.30 24.49
CA HIS A 212 -17.97 -1.22 25.02
C HIS A 212 -18.94 -0.40 24.14
N LEU A 213 -18.45 0.36 23.16
CA LEU A 213 -19.26 1.15 22.22
C LEU A 213 -19.55 0.41 20.91
N TYR A 214 -19.28 -0.89 20.82
CA TYR A 214 -19.47 -1.69 19.61
C TYR A 214 -20.90 -1.63 19.04
N THR A 215 -21.89 -1.20 19.83
CA THR A 215 -23.29 -0.97 19.37
C THR A 215 -23.37 0.09 18.28
N ASP A 216 -22.38 1.00 18.15
CA ASP A 216 -22.28 1.94 17.04
C ASP A 216 -22.28 1.23 15.67
N LEU A 217 -21.87 -0.02 15.59
CA LEU A 217 -22.01 -0.79 14.35
C LEU A 217 -23.47 -0.86 13.86
N LYS A 218 -24.39 -1.04 14.81
CA LYS A 218 -25.84 -1.07 14.52
C LYS A 218 -26.41 0.34 14.46
N ASP A 219 -26.09 1.18 15.45
CA ASP A 219 -26.71 2.51 15.61
C ASP A 219 -26.40 3.44 14.45
N LEU A 220 -25.20 3.30 13.82
CA LEU A 220 -24.76 4.03 12.64
C LEU A 220 -25.09 3.32 11.31
N GLY A 221 -25.60 2.09 11.34
CA GLY A 221 -25.88 1.29 10.14
C GLY A 221 -24.59 0.91 9.37
N ILE A 222 -23.56 0.46 10.09
CA ILE A 222 -22.24 0.16 9.54
C ILE A 222 -22.26 -1.15 8.77
N SER A 223 -21.76 -1.11 7.52
CA SER A 223 -21.55 -2.29 6.68
C SER A 223 -20.09 -2.66 6.51
N TYR A 224 -19.16 -1.79 6.91
CA TYR A 224 -17.73 -1.99 6.76
C TYR A 224 -16.94 -1.54 7.99
N ILE A 225 -15.84 -2.24 8.30
CA ILE A 225 -14.82 -1.72 9.21
C ILE A 225 -13.44 -1.85 8.57
N SER A 226 -12.51 -0.96 8.96
CA SER A 226 -11.09 -1.15 8.72
C SER A 226 -10.30 -1.04 10.04
N PHE A 227 -9.17 -1.73 10.09
CA PHE A 227 -8.22 -1.61 11.19
C PHE A 227 -6.82 -2.08 10.79
N ASN A 228 -5.83 -1.60 11.52
CA ASN A 228 -4.42 -1.84 11.25
C ASN A 228 -3.94 -3.18 11.84
N ILE A 229 -3.36 -4.05 11.01
CA ILE A 229 -2.60 -5.23 11.41
C ILE A 229 -1.11 -4.98 11.16
N ARG A 230 -0.38 -4.71 12.23
CA ARG A 230 1.07 -4.49 12.20
C ARG A 230 1.75 -5.82 12.44
N LEU A 231 2.39 -6.41 11.40
CA LEU A 231 2.87 -7.79 11.42
C LEU A 231 3.89 -8.03 12.53
N ASN A 232 4.87 -7.16 12.69
CA ASN A 232 5.89 -7.31 13.73
C ASN A 232 5.44 -6.91 15.15
N ASN A 233 4.17 -6.51 15.32
CA ASN A 233 3.57 -6.42 16.65
C ASN A 233 3.21 -7.78 17.24
N PHE A 234 2.79 -8.74 16.41
CA PHE A 234 2.39 -10.06 16.89
C PHE A 234 3.41 -11.16 16.59
N LEU A 235 4.21 -11.02 15.55
CA LEU A 235 5.15 -12.06 15.10
C LEU A 235 6.31 -12.21 16.08
N ARG A 236 6.71 -13.48 16.35
CA ARG A 236 7.83 -13.85 17.23
C ARG A 236 8.61 -15.01 16.62
N LEU A 237 9.90 -15.09 16.93
CA LEU A 237 10.79 -16.20 16.49
C LEU A 237 11.09 -17.18 17.61
N ALA A 238 10.81 -16.84 18.87
CA ALA A 238 11.05 -17.67 20.02
C ALA A 238 9.74 -18.15 20.66
N SER A 239 9.76 -19.38 21.18
CA SER A 239 8.68 -19.96 21.95
C SER A 239 8.48 -19.26 23.30
N SER A 240 7.24 -19.12 23.73
CA SER A 240 6.84 -18.65 25.06
C SER A 240 5.46 -19.22 25.40
N PRO A 241 5.10 -19.36 26.70
CA PRO A 241 3.73 -19.74 27.10
C PRO A 241 2.63 -18.79 26.59
N ASP A 242 2.99 -17.53 26.34
CA ASP A 242 2.08 -16.50 25.83
C ASP A 242 2.09 -16.42 24.28
N HIS A 243 2.68 -17.40 23.59
CA HIS A 243 2.76 -17.42 22.15
C HIS A 243 1.97 -18.59 21.54
N ILE A 244 1.39 -18.37 20.39
CA ILE A 244 0.70 -19.37 19.58
C ILE A 244 1.71 -19.87 18.54
N PRO A 245 2.14 -21.16 18.56
CA PRO A 245 3.01 -21.71 17.53
C PRO A 245 2.23 -21.94 16.21
N PHE A 246 2.91 -21.75 15.09
CA PHE A 246 2.41 -22.09 13.77
C PHE A 246 3.56 -22.44 12.80
N GLU A 247 3.25 -23.29 11.82
CA GLU A 247 4.24 -23.80 10.89
C GLU A 247 4.12 -23.12 9.53
N TYR A 248 5.27 -22.78 8.93
CA TYR A 248 5.35 -22.35 7.54
C TYR A 248 6.68 -22.81 6.91
N ASN A 249 6.61 -23.45 5.75
CA ASN A 249 7.78 -23.97 5.01
C ASN A 249 8.78 -24.72 5.90
N GLY A 250 8.28 -25.62 6.77
CA GLY A 250 9.10 -26.46 7.64
C GLY A 250 9.81 -25.74 8.79
N ARG A 251 9.39 -24.51 9.11
CA ARG A 251 9.86 -23.74 10.26
C ARG A 251 8.72 -23.34 11.15
N THR A 252 8.92 -23.46 12.47
CA THR A 252 7.99 -22.98 13.48
C THR A 252 8.20 -21.49 13.72
N TYR A 253 7.12 -20.72 13.63
CA TYR A 253 7.01 -19.33 14.01
C TYR A 253 5.99 -19.19 15.13
N TYR A 254 5.93 -18.02 15.75
CA TYR A 254 5.06 -17.80 16.90
C TYR A 254 4.30 -16.50 16.76
N ALA A 255 3.06 -16.46 17.28
CA ALA A 255 2.25 -15.25 17.34
C ALA A 255 1.95 -14.89 18.80
N ASP A 256 2.10 -13.61 19.15
CA ASP A 256 1.74 -13.07 20.46
C ASP A 256 0.24 -13.24 20.71
N LYS A 257 -0.12 -14.08 21.68
CA LYS A 257 -1.49 -14.47 21.99
C LYS A 257 -2.38 -13.27 22.31
N ARG A 258 -1.90 -12.34 23.11
CA ARG A 258 -2.68 -11.15 23.53
C ARG A 258 -2.99 -10.23 22.34
N LYS A 259 -2.06 -10.11 21.39
CA LYS A 259 -2.29 -9.33 20.17
C LYS A 259 -3.31 -9.99 19.26
N ILE A 260 -3.20 -11.29 19.07
CA ILE A 260 -4.13 -12.07 18.23
C ILE A 260 -5.54 -12.06 18.85
N GLU A 261 -5.67 -12.22 20.16
CA GLU A 261 -6.97 -12.16 20.84
C GLU A 261 -7.68 -10.80 20.67
N LYS A 262 -6.93 -9.69 20.53
CA LYS A 262 -7.52 -8.37 20.21
C LYS A 262 -8.10 -8.37 18.79
N TYR A 263 -7.36 -8.89 17.82
CA TYR A 263 -7.85 -9.02 16.45
C TYR A 263 -9.06 -9.97 16.39
N ASP A 264 -9.00 -11.12 17.07
CA ASP A 264 -10.11 -12.07 17.17
C ASP A 264 -11.41 -11.42 17.64
N ARG A 265 -11.35 -10.62 18.72
CA ARG A 265 -12.53 -9.92 19.24
C ARG A 265 -13.11 -8.92 18.24
N THR A 266 -12.24 -8.15 17.59
CA THR A 266 -12.66 -7.15 16.61
C THR A 266 -13.32 -7.82 15.40
N ILE A 267 -12.69 -8.85 14.83
CA ILE A 267 -13.19 -9.51 13.61
C ILE A 267 -14.45 -10.35 13.90
N ARG A 268 -14.53 -11.00 15.07
CA ARG A 268 -15.75 -11.71 15.47
C ARG A 268 -16.92 -10.76 15.70
N CYS A 269 -16.69 -9.65 16.39
CA CYS A 269 -17.73 -8.64 16.57
C CYS A 269 -18.27 -8.16 15.22
N ALA A 270 -17.42 -7.88 14.25
CA ALA A 270 -17.85 -7.52 12.91
C ALA A 270 -18.65 -8.64 12.24
N ALA A 271 -18.20 -9.88 12.33
CA ALA A 271 -18.91 -11.04 11.76
C ALA A 271 -20.30 -11.26 12.38
N GLU A 272 -20.42 -11.11 13.71
CA GLU A 272 -21.67 -11.23 14.46
C GLU A 272 -22.70 -10.13 14.08
N HIS A 273 -22.21 -8.99 13.56
CA HIS A 273 -23.06 -7.88 13.08
C HIS A 273 -23.22 -7.84 11.55
N GLY A 274 -22.72 -8.84 10.82
CA GLY A 274 -22.80 -8.86 9.36
C GLY A 274 -21.98 -7.77 8.66
N VAL A 275 -20.86 -7.36 9.26
CA VAL A 275 -20.02 -6.26 8.80
C VAL A 275 -18.79 -6.78 8.04
N ASN A 276 -18.53 -6.19 6.88
CA ASN A 276 -17.35 -6.49 6.07
C ASN A 276 -16.06 -5.95 6.73
N VAL A 277 -15.03 -6.76 6.81
CA VAL A 277 -13.75 -6.41 7.42
C VAL A 277 -12.69 -6.13 6.36
N SER A 278 -12.08 -4.97 6.42
CA SER A 278 -10.89 -4.57 5.66
C SER A 278 -9.67 -4.50 6.60
N ALA A 279 -8.68 -5.35 6.39
CA ALA A 279 -7.44 -5.36 7.19
C ALA A 279 -6.34 -4.61 6.46
N ILE A 280 -5.77 -3.58 7.11
CA ILE A 280 -4.64 -2.79 6.60
C ILE A 280 -3.36 -3.47 7.09
N ILE A 281 -2.57 -4.03 6.16
CA ILE A 281 -1.35 -4.78 6.46
C ILE A 281 -0.15 -3.86 6.50
N LEU A 282 0.48 -3.74 7.66
CA LEU A 282 1.57 -2.79 7.91
C LEU A 282 2.80 -3.50 8.48
N VAL A 283 3.98 -2.94 8.18
CA VAL A 283 5.26 -3.38 8.72
C VAL A 283 5.94 -2.21 9.42
N TYR A 284 6.17 -2.32 10.72
CA TYR A 284 6.96 -1.36 11.46
C TYR A 284 8.46 -1.47 11.11
N PRO A 285 9.21 -0.39 11.15
CA PRO A 285 10.67 -0.47 11.17
C PRO A 285 11.15 -1.21 12.44
N GLU A 286 12.41 -1.69 12.42
CA GLU A 286 13.01 -2.41 13.54
C GLU A 286 12.81 -1.70 14.88
N LEU A 287 13.00 -0.39 14.89
CA LEU A 287 12.90 0.46 16.09
C LEU A 287 11.56 0.31 16.84
N TRP A 288 10.47 0.07 16.12
CA TRP A 288 9.11 -0.06 16.68
C TRP A 288 8.67 -1.52 16.80
N SER A 289 9.50 -2.47 16.39
CA SER A 289 9.19 -3.89 16.45
C SER A 289 9.29 -4.42 17.89
N ARG A 290 8.33 -5.24 18.29
CA ARG A 290 8.34 -5.91 19.61
C ARG A 290 9.44 -6.95 19.73
N ASP A 291 9.81 -7.58 18.62
CA ASP A 291 10.93 -8.49 18.46
C ASP A 291 11.89 -7.85 17.46
N SER A 292 13.08 -7.45 17.92
CA SER A 292 14.04 -6.74 17.08
C SER A 292 14.59 -7.61 15.93
N GLN A 293 14.64 -8.94 16.11
CA GLN A 293 15.07 -9.84 15.04
C GLN A 293 14.01 -9.92 13.94
N VAL A 294 12.72 -10.03 14.31
CA VAL A 294 11.61 -9.92 13.37
C VAL A 294 11.64 -8.56 12.67
N GLY A 295 11.88 -7.49 13.42
CA GLY A 295 11.99 -6.14 12.87
C GLY A 295 13.06 -6.04 11.79
N ARG A 296 14.30 -6.45 12.10
CA ARG A 296 15.42 -6.45 11.14
C ARG A 296 15.15 -7.29 9.89
N MET A 297 14.49 -8.43 10.05
CA MET A 297 14.17 -9.30 8.91
C MET A 297 13.09 -8.71 8.01
N LEU A 298 12.08 -8.03 8.57
CA LEU A 298 10.97 -7.47 7.81
C LEU A 298 11.23 -6.06 7.27
N GLU A 299 12.11 -5.28 7.91
CA GLU A 299 12.47 -3.94 7.46
C GLU A 299 13.20 -3.97 6.10
N HIS A 300 12.78 -3.12 5.18
CA HIS A 300 13.46 -2.99 3.89
C HIS A 300 14.93 -2.55 4.09
N PRO A 301 15.92 -3.18 3.43
CA PRO A 301 17.35 -2.89 3.68
C PRO A 301 17.75 -1.42 3.47
N GLU A 302 17.02 -0.69 2.65
CA GLU A 302 17.27 0.72 2.37
C GLU A 302 16.32 1.67 3.10
N TYR A 303 15.59 1.17 4.11
CA TYR A 303 14.71 1.99 4.93
C TYR A 303 15.44 3.23 5.49
N LYS A 304 14.76 4.38 5.50
CA LYS A 304 15.25 5.63 6.09
C LYS A 304 14.48 5.92 7.38
N ARG A 305 15.17 6.32 8.43
CA ARG A 305 14.60 6.55 9.77
C ARG A 305 13.56 7.68 9.88
N CYS A 306 13.16 8.28 8.77
CA CYS A 306 12.07 9.27 8.71
C CYS A 306 10.68 8.63 8.48
N GLY A 307 10.60 7.36 8.07
CA GLY A 307 9.34 6.68 7.80
C GLY A 307 8.66 6.17 9.07
N ALA A 308 7.33 6.27 9.14
CA ALA A 308 6.51 5.62 10.18
C ALA A 308 6.42 4.10 9.97
N TYR A 309 6.39 3.68 8.71
CA TYR A 309 6.38 2.27 8.30
C TYR A 309 7.41 2.01 7.20
N THR A 310 7.77 0.75 7.04
CA THR A 310 8.71 0.28 6.02
C THR A 310 8.01 -0.58 4.97
N MET A 311 8.50 -0.55 3.74
CA MET A 311 8.20 -1.61 2.77
C MET A 311 8.74 -2.95 3.33
N PRO A 312 8.04 -4.08 3.17
CA PRO A 312 8.58 -5.37 3.60
C PRO A 312 9.86 -5.71 2.82
N ASN A 313 10.79 -6.35 3.52
CA ASN A 313 12.03 -6.84 2.92
C ASN A 313 11.75 -8.09 2.05
N LEU A 314 11.72 -7.88 0.76
CA LEU A 314 11.57 -8.97 -0.24
C LEU A 314 12.87 -9.25 -1.00
N THR A 315 14.04 -8.95 -0.40
CA THR A 315 15.34 -9.09 -1.09
C THR A 315 16.07 -10.39 -0.79
N ASN A 316 15.57 -11.20 0.15
CA ASN A 316 16.14 -12.51 0.49
C ASN A 316 15.05 -13.48 0.91
N ILE A 317 15.37 -14.78 0.84
CA ILE A 317 14.41 -15.86 1.07
C ILE A 317 13.89 -15.94 2.50
N ASP A 318 14.74 -15.66 3.51
CA ASP A 318 14.35 -15.74 4.92
C ASP A 318 13.34 -14.66 5.28
N SER A 319 13.55 -13.43 4.80
CA SER A 319 12.64 -12.31 4.98
C SER A 319 11.31 -12.54 4.24
N VAL A 320 11.37 -13.06 3.02
CA VAL A 320 10.17 -13.46 2.24
C VAL A 320 9.39 -14.54 2.98
N ASN A 321 10.04 -15.58 3.49
CA ASN A 321 9.37 -16.63 4.26
C ASN A 321 8.75 -16.12 5.56
N LEU A 322 9.41 -15.18 6.26
CA LEU A 322 8.88 -14.58 7.47
C LEU A 322 7.63 -13.73 7.18
N TYR A 323 7.67 -12.93 6.11
CA TYR A 323 6.53 -12.14 5.65
C TYR A 323 5.38 -13.05 5.21
N ALA A 324 5.66 -14.06 4.40
CA ALA A 324 4.68 -15.05 3.96
C ALA A 324 4.08 -15.84 5.13
N ALA A 325 4.88 -16.25 6.12
CA ALA A 325 4.41 -16.95 7.32
C ALA A 325 3.42 -16.10 8.13
N ALA A 326 3.68 -14.81 8.29
CA ALA A 326 2.77 -13.89 8.97
C ALA A 326 1.44 -13.76 8.24
N LEU A 327 1.48 -13.60 6.91
CA LEU A 327 0.28 -13.51 6.07
C LEU A 327 -0.51 -14.81 6.06
N ASP A 328 0.19 -15.95 5.97
CA ASP A 328 -0.42 -17.28 5.97
C ASP A 328 -1.14 -17.59 7.30
N PHE A 329 -0.52 -17.24 8.43
CA PHE A 329 -1.14 -17.34 9.75
C PHE A 329 -2.45 -16.53 9.84
N LEU A 330 -2.43 -15.28 9.36
CA LEU A 330 -3.62 -14.43 9.38
C LEU A 330 -4.71 -14.97 8.46
N ALA A 331 -4.35 -15.32 7.23
CA ALA A 331 -5.30 -15.85 6.25
C ALA A 331 -5.91 -17.19 6.69
N ALA A 332 -5.08 -18.12 7.19
CA ALA A 332 -5.54 -19.40 7.73
C ALA A 332 -6.48 -19.22 8.93
N ARG A 333 -6.23 -18.20 9.78
CA ARG A 333 -7.05 -17.95 10.96
C ARG A 333 -8.37 -17.28 10.65
N TYR A 334 -8.35 -16.23 9.79
CA TYR A 334 -9.51 -15.37 9.55
C TYR A 334 -10.29 -15.68 8.26
N ASN A 335 -9.91 -16.74 7.55
CA ASN A 335 -10.65 -17.26 6.40
C ASN A 335 -10.95 -18.76 6.57
N ARG A 336 -11.30 -19.15 7.81
CA ARG A 336 -11.71 -20.52 8.13
C ARG A 336 -13.15 -20.76 7.70
N PRO A 337 -13.45 -21.92 7.06
CA PRO A 337 -14.82 -22.25 6.69
C PRO A 337 -15.80 -22.33 7.88
N ASP A 338 -15.29 -22.64 9.10
CA ASP A 338 -16.11 -22.68 10.33
C ASP A 338 -16.43 -21.30 10.93
N GLY A 339 -15.86 -20.23 10.39
CA GLY A 339 -16.08 -18.85 10.85
C GLY A 339 -15.64 -18.53 12.28
N LYS A 340 -14.91 -19.44 12.95
CA LYS A 340 -14.58 -19.37 14.40
C LYS A 340 -14.04 -18.02 14.86
N TYR A 341 -13.26 -17.34 14.02
CA TYR A 341 -12.65 -16.04 14.34
C TYR A 341 -13.18 -14.89 13.50
N GLY A 342 -14.28 -15.11 12.77
CA GLY A 342 -14.79 -14.19 11.75
C GLY A 342 -13.98 -14.26 10.46
N ARG A 343 -14.14 -13.26 9.57
CA ARG A 343 -13.51 -13.25 8.25
C ARG A 343 -12.89 -11.90 7.92
N ILE A 344 -11.69 -11.90 7.34
CA ILE A 344 -11.12 -10.74 6.63
C ILE A 344 -11.56 -10.84 5.17
N HIS A 345 -12.39 -9.89 4.73
CA HIS A 345 -12.95 -9.86 3.38
C HIS A 345 -12.01 -9.16 2.40
N ARG A 346 -11.32 -8.10 2.87
CA ARG A 346 -10.47 -7.23 2.06
C ARG A 346 -9.12 -7.00 2.73
N TRP A 347 -8.08 -6.99 1.93
CA TRP A 347 -6.70 -6.85 2.38
C TRP A 347 -6.11 -5.58 1.76
N ILE A 348 -6.03 -4.50 2.54
CA ILE A 348 -5.40 -3.25 2.11
C ILE A 348 -3.89 -3.40 2.33
N VAL A 349 -3.14 -3.34 1.23
CA VAL A 349 -1.70 -3.60 1.24
C VAL A 349 -0.96 -2.30 1.45
N HIS A 350 -0.55 -2.12 2.71
CA HIS A 350 0.09 -0.95 3.27
C HIS A 350 -0.84 0.26 3.35
N ASN A 351 -0.26 1.43 3.68
CA ASN A 351 -0.97 2.70 3.80
C ASN A 351 -0.34 3.71 2.86
N GLU A 352 -1.15 4.52 2.19
CA GLU A 352 -0.76 5.69 1.39
C GLU A 352 0.57 5.51 0.63
N VAL A 353 0.63 4.49 -0.23
CA VAL A 353 1.88 4.04 -0.85
C VAL A 353 2.51 5.08 -1.77
N ASN A 354 1.74 6.04 -2.25
CA ASN A 354 2.24 7.19 -3.00
C ASN A 354 3.02 8.18 -2.11
N SER A 355 2.78 8.22 -0.80
CA SER A 355 3.60 8.87 0.23
C SER A 355 4.60 7.89 0.86
N GLY A 356 5.36 7.20 0.00
CA GLY A 356 6.23 6.09 0.37
C GLY A 356 7.37 6.45 1.32
N ASN A 357 7.78 7.73 1.39
CA ASN A 357 8.76 8.18 2.38
C ASN A 357 8.28 8.01 3.83
N VAL A 358 6.98 8.09 4.07
CA VAL A 358 6.34 7.96 5.40
C VAL A 358 5.82 6.55 5.63
N TRP A 359 5.00 6.04 4.70
CA TRP A 359 4.13 4.89 4.95
C TRP A 359 4.62 3.55 4.40
N THR A 360 5.56 3.58 3.44
CA THR A 360 6.13 2.38 2.82
C THR A 360 7.59 2.61 2.44
N ASN A 361 8.37 3.08 3.44
CA ASN A 361 9.72 3.54 3.19
C ASN A 361 10.66 2.40 2.72
N ALA A 362 11.20 2.56 1.52
CA ALA A 362 12.14 1.64 0.88
C ALA A 362 13.45 2.36 0.46
N GLY A 363 13.77 3.49 1.09
CA GLY A 363 14.86 4.37 0.66
C GLY A 363 14.50 5.13 -0.62
N ASN A 364 15.45 5.86 -1.18
CA ASN A 364 15.21 6.67 -2.38
C ASN A 364 15.09 5.79 -3.62
N LYS A 365 13.90 5.66 -4.18
CA LYS A 365 13.61 4.85 -5.37
C LYS A 365 13.02 5.72 -6.48
N LYS A 366 13.22 5.32 -7.72
CA LYS A 366 12.40 5.79 -8.84
C LYS A 366 11.08 5.00 -8.84
N LEU A 367 10.01 5.61 -9.32
CA LEU A 367 8.67 5.02 -9.29
C LEU A 367 8.62 3.57 -9.80
N VAL A 368 9.25 3.28 -10.94
CA VAL A 368 9.24 1.92 -11.52
C VAL A 368 9.89 0.87 -10.62
N GLU A 369 10.91 1.25 -9.83
CA GLU A 369 11.56 0.34 -8.88
C GLU A 369 10.73 0.18 -7.62
N PHE A 370 10.21 1.29 -7.11
CA PHE A 370 9.31 1.28 -5.96
C PHE A 370 8.10 0.39 -6.24
N MET A 371 7.49 0.54 -7.41
CA MET A 371 6.33 -0.25 -7.82
C MET A 371 6.66 -1.72 -8.09
N ASP A 372 7.88 -2.07 -8.55
CA ASP A 372 8.29 -3.49 -8.64
C ASP A 372 8.25 -4.17 -7.26
N ILE A 373 8.77 -3.50 -6.22
CA ILE A 373 8.76 -4.02 -4.84
C ILE A 373 7.33 -4.04 -4.30
N TYR A 374 6.57 -2.98 -4.49
CA TYR A 374 5.21 -2.86 -4.00
C TYR A 374 4.26 -3.91 -4.63
N VAL A 375 4.31 -4.08 -5.95
CA VAL A 375 3.50 -5.08 -6.66
C VAL A 375 3.84 -6.49 -6.20
N LYS A 376 5.11 -6.80 -5.94
CA LYS A 376 5.51 -8.07 -5.32
C LYS A 376 4.85 -8.28 -3.95
N SER A 377 4.88 -7.27 -3.08
CA SER A 377 4.20 -7.32 -1.78
C SER A 377 2.70 -7.55 -1.94
N MET A 378 2.06 -6.79 -2.83
CA MET A 378 0.64 -6.89 -3.11
C MET A 378 0.24 -8.28 -3.61
N ARG A 379 1.05 -8.88 -4.51
CA ARG A 379 0.84 -10.25 -4.99
C ARG A 379 1.06 -11.30 -3.91
N MET A 380 2.02 -11.10 -2.99
CA MET A 380 2.20 -12.02 -1.86
C MET A 380 0.96 -12.06 -0.97
N VAL A 381 0.40 -10.90 -0.63
CA VAL A 381 -0.85 -10.83 0.13
C VAL A 381 -2.00 -11.49 -0.64
N TYR A 382 -2.14 -11.17 -1.93
CA TYR A 382 -3.17 -11.73 -2.79
C TYR A 382 -3.12 -13.27 -2.85
N TYR A 383 -1.98 -13.85 -3.21
CA TYR A 383 -1.87 -15.30 -3.34
C TYR A 383 -2.01 -16.00 -2.00
N THR A 384 -1.51 -15.43 -0.92
CA THR A 384 -1.69 -16.00 0.41
C THR A 384 -3.16 -15.98 0.82
N ALA A 385 -3.88 -14.89 0.63
CA ALA A 385 -5.31 -14.81 0.93
C ALA A 385 -6.11 -15.80 0.08
N ARG A 386 -5.80 -15.89 -1.22
CA ARG A 386 -6.45 -16.80 -2.18
C ARG A 386 -6.22 -18.28 -1.91
N LYS A 387 -5.24 -18.66 -1.11
CA LYS A 387 -5.09 -20.04 -0.63
C LYS A 387 -6.27 -20.48 0.25
N TYR A 388 -6.88 -19.55 0.96
CA TYR A 388 -7.93 -19.79 1.96
C TYR A 388 -9.30 -19.28 1.54
N ASP A 389 -9.32 -18.15 0.84
CA ASP A 389 -10.53 -17.50 0.34
C ASP A 389 -10.43 -17.31 -1.18
N ALA A 390 -11.18 -18.11 -1.93
CA ALA A 390 -11.17 -18.08 -3.39
C ALA A 390 -11.62 -16.73 -3.99
N ASP A 391 -12.28 -15.89 -3.21
CA ASP A 391 -12.82 -14.60 -3.64
C ASP A 391 -12.06 -13.40 -3.03
N ALA A 392 -10.97 -13.66 -2.28
CA ALA A 392 -10.17 -12.61 -1.66
C ALA A 392 -9.75 -11.52 -2.65
N GLU A 393 -9.79 -10.28 -2.17
CA GLU A 393 -9.43 -9.08 -2.91
C GLU A 393 -8.40 -8.27 -2.12
N VAL A 394 -7.41 -7.73 -2.83
CA VAL A 394 -6.39 -6.84 -2.25
C VAL A 394 -6.58 -5.42 -2.74
N PHE A 395 -6.13 -4.43 -1.98
CA PHE A 395 -6.28 -3.02 -2.30
C PHE A 395 -4.96 -2.29 -2.25
N ILE A 396 -4.73 -1.42 -3.24
CA ILE A 396 -3.73 -0.37 -3.12
C ILE A 396 -4.32 0.77 -2.30
N SER A 397 -3.52 1.38 -1.41
CA SER A 397 -3.92 2.55 -0.63
C SER A 397 -3.19 3.80 -1.10
N LEU A 398 -3.92 4.90 -1.29
CA LEU A 398 -3.40 6.18 -1.77
C LEU A 398 -3.89 7.33 -0.87
N ASP A 399 -3.07 8.36 -0.70
CA ASP A 399 -3.49 9.65 -0.16
C ASP A 399 -4.19 10.51 -1.23
N HIS A 400 -4.58 11.74 -0.87
CA HIS A 400 -5.31 12.66 -1.74
C HIS A 400 -4.49 13.27 -2.90
N CYS A 401 -3.16 13.13 -2.90
CA CYS A 401 -2.31 13.70 -3.94
C CYS A 401 -2.43 12.88 -5.24
N TRP A 402 -2.99 13.48 -6.27
CA TRP A 402 -3.30 12.78 -7.50
C TRP A 402 -2.31 13.05 -8.63
N ASN A 403 -2.11 14.33 -9.02
CA ASN A 403 -1.14 14.72 -10.03
C ASN A 403 -0.10 15.76 -9.56
N GLU A 404 -0.15 16.18 -8.29
CA GLU A 404 0.86 17.07 -7.74
C GLU A 404 2.22 16.38 -7.70
N GLU A 405 3.25 17.07 -8.21
CA GLU A 405 4.62 16.56 -8.16
C GLU A 405 5.24 16.84 -6.78
N TYR A 406 5.77 15.80 -6.19
CA TYR A 406 6.49 15.91 -4.92
C TYR A 406 7.97 16.21 -5.14
N VAL A 407 8.53 17.02 -4.26
CA VAL A 407 9.98 17.26 -4.17
C VAL A 407 10.67 16.16 -3.36
N GLU A 408 9.97 15.61 -2.38
CA GLU A 408 10.50 14.59 -1.48
C GLU A 408 10.74 13.26 -2.19
N PRO A 409 11.88 12.61 -1.90
CA PRO A 409 12.14 11.26 -2.41
C PRO A 409 11.07 10.25 -1.93
N ASN A 410 10.70 9.31 -2.77
CA ASN A 410 9.67 8.29 -2.52
C ASN A 410 8.25 8.84 -2.30
N CYS A 411 7.98 10.05 -2.76
CA CYS A 411 6.63 10.56 -2.91
C CYS A 411 6.31 10.64 -4.41
N TYR A 412 5.14 10.16 -4.78
CA TYR A 412 4.76 10.02 -6.19
C TYR A 412 3.31 10.47 -6.40
N PRO A 413 2.97 11.12 -7.53
CA PRO A 413 1.57 11.37 -7.87
C PRO A 413 0.77 10.07 -7.92
N GLY A 414 -0.39 10.03 -7.27
CA GLY A 414 -1.26 8.86 -7.20
C GLY A 414 -1.64 8.31 -8.58
N ALA A 415 -1.94 9.21 -9.53
CA ALA A 415 -2.23 8.81 -10.92
C ALA A 415 -1.07 8.05 -11.57
N LYS A 416 0.18 8.50 -11.38
CA LYS A 416 1.37 7.82 -11.90
C LYS A 416 1.61 6.46 -11.23
N VAL A 417 1.32 6.36 -9.93
CA VAL A 417 1.35 5.07 -9.20
C VAL A 417 0.36 4.09 -9.82
N MET A 418 -0.87 4.54 -10.09
CA MET A 418 -1.90 3.70 -10.70
C MET A 418 -1.56 3.30 -12.14
N ASP A 419 -1.06 4.23 -12.96
CA ASP A 419 -0.61 3.92 -14.32
C ASP A 419 0.50 2.85 -14.31
N THR A 420 1.44 2.96 -13.36
CA THR A 420 2.53 1.98 -13.22
C THR A 420 2.02 0.63 -12.73
N LEU A 421 1.08 0.58 -11.78
CA LEU A 421 0.42 -0.65 -11.36
C LEU A 421 -0.27 -1.34 -12.55
N MET A 422 -1.03 -0.60 -13.34
CA MET A 422 -1.71 -1.12 -14.53
C MET A 422 -0.72 -1.63 -15.59
N ALA A 423 0.43 -0.96 -15.75
CA ALA A 423 1.49 -1.44 -16.64
C ALA A 423 2.07 -2.79 -16.18
N TYR A 424 2.33 -2.97 -14.88
CA TYR A 424 2.72 -4.27 -14.30
C TYR A 424 1.64 -5.33 -14.49
N CYS A 425 0.36 -4.98 -14.27
CA CYS A 425 -0.75 -5.90 -14.48
C CYS A 425 -0.85 -6.36 -15.94
N LYS A 426 -0.70 -5.44 -16.89
CA LYS A 426 -0.69 -5.75 -18.32
C LYS A 426 0.48 -6.66 -18.68
N ALA A 427 1.69 -6.36 -18.23
CA ALA A 427 2.89 -7.12 -18.54
C ALA A 427 2.91 -8.50 -17.88
N GLU A 428 2.54 -8.61 -16.58
CA GLU A 428 2.79 -9.80 -15.76
C GLU A 428 1.52 -10.59 -15.39
N GLY A 429 0.40 -10.22 -15.98
CA GLY A 429 -0.93 -10.77 -15.69
C GLY A 429 -1.66 -9.96 -14.62
N ASP A 430 -2.91 -9.69 -14.92
CA ASP A 430 -3.79 -8.98 -13.99
C ASP A 430 -4.28 -9.88 -12.85
N PHE A 431 -4.77 -9.28 -11.77
CA PHE A 431 -5.30 -9.96 -10.61
C PHE A 431 -6.38 -9.10 -9.94
N LYS A 432 -7.17 -9.69 -9.04
CA LYS A 432 -8.27 -8.98 -8.39
C LYS A 432 -7.76 -7.99 -7.34
N TRP A 433 -7.61 -6.73 -7.74
CA TRP A 433 -7.27 -5.62 -6.85
C TRP A 433 -8.32 -4.51 -6.94
N GLY A 434 -8.46 -3.75 -5.86
CA GLY A 434 -9.27 -2.55 -5.75
C GLY A 434 -8.44 -1.35 -5.29
N VAL A 435 -9.09 -0.22 -5.13
CA VAL A 435 -8.47 1.04 -4.69
C VAL A 435 -9.06 1.46 -3.36
N ALA A 436 -8.19 1.80 -2.42
CA ALA A 436 -8.48 2.39 -1.13
C ALA A 436 -7.81 3.77 -1.11
N ILE A 437 -8.59 4.86 -1.18
CA ILE A 437 -8.07 6.22 -1.25
C ILE A 437 -8.55 7.05 -0.08
N HIS A 438 -7.75 8.04 0.33
CA HIS A 438 -7.98 8.92 1.47
C HIS A 438 -8.18 10.36 0.99
N PRO A 439 -9.40 10.75 0.55
CA PRO A 439 -9.66 12.07 -0.03
C PRO A 439 -9.89 13.15 1.03
N TYR A 440 -8.99 13.24 2.00
CA TYR A 440 -9.02 14.31 2.99
C TYR A 440 -9.06 15.70 2.34
N PRO A 441 -9.56 16.74 3.05
CA PRO A 441 -9.40 18.12 2.63
C PRO A 441 -7.93 18.46 2.31
N GLU A 442 -7.70 19.43 1.42
CA GLU A 442 -6.35 19.90 1.07
C GLU A 442 -5.54 20.29 2.31
N ASN A 443 -6.18 20.92 3.28
CA ASN A 443 -5.65 21.14 4.62
C ASN A 443 -6.37 20.26 5.63
N LEU A 444 -5.65 19.29 6.19
CA LEU A 444 -6.21 18.35 7.18
C LEU A 444 -6.83 19.02 8.41
N LEU A 445 -6.41 20.24 8.75
CA LEU A 445 -6.96 20.99 9.88
C LEU A 445 -8.28 21.69 9.55
N ASP A 446 -8.55 21.99 8.28
CA ASP A 446 -9.75 22.73 7.86
C ASP A 446 -10.84 21.78 7.37
N PRO A 447 -12.02 21.70 8.04
CA PRO A 447 -13.11 20.84 7.62
C PRO A 447 -13.80 21.30 6.32
N LYS A 448 -13.51 22.51 5.83
CA LYS A 448 -14.23 23.18 4.75
C LYS A 448 -13.71 22.80 3.37
N ALA A 449 -13.77 21.51 3.01
CA ALA A 449 -13.26 21.03 1.74
C ALA A 449 -13.83 21.74 0.50
N TRP A 450 -15.03 22.33 0.59
CA TRP A 450 -15.61 23.14 -0.49
C TRP A 450 -14.81 24.41 -0.80
N LEU A 451 -13.93 24.86 0.11
CA LEU A 451 -13.01 26.00 -0.06
C LEU A 451 -11.64 25.59 -0.61
N ASP A 452 -11.37 24.32 -0.77
CA ASP A 452 -10.11 23.80 -1.33
C ASP A 452 -9.81 24.45 -2.69
N LYS A 453 -8.55 24.81 -2.94
CA LYS A 453 -8.14 25.62 -4.10
C LYS A 453 -7.36 24.85 -5.15
N LYS A 454 -6.55 23.86 -4.76
CA LYS A 454 -5.69 23.11 -5.67
C LYS A 454 -6.40 21.97 -6.40
N ASN A 455 -7.59 21.61 -5.97
CA ASN A 455 -8.40 20.60 -6.63
C ASN A 455 -9.33 21.22 -7.67
N THR A 456 -9.36 20.59 -8.83
CA THR A 456 -10.20 20.97 -9.97
C THR A 456 -11.10 19.81 -10.36
N TYR A 457 -12.06 20.04 -11.24
CA TYR A 457 -12.90 18.98 -11.83
C TYR A 457 -12.31 18.44 -13.15
N ALA A 458 -11.01 18.58 -13.34
CA ALA A 458 -10.29 18.06 -14.51
C ALA A 458 -9.56 16.76 -14.16
N THR A 459 -9.35 15.90 -15.16
CA THR A 459 -8.68 14.60 -14.98
C THR A 459 -7.23 14.72 -14.51
N ASP A 460 -6.60 15.87 -14.76
CA ASP A 460 -5.24 16.22 -14.32
C ASP A 460 -5.20 17.02 -13.01
N THR A 461 -6.29 17.02 -12.23
CA THR A 461 -6.34 17.72 -10.94
C THR A 461 -5.14 17.36 -10.06
N PRO A 462 -4.50 18.32 -9.37
CA PRO A 462 -3.43 18.05 -8.42
C PRO A 462 -3.86 17.14 -7.27
N TYR A 463 -5.05 17.39 -6.69
CA TYR A 463 -5.59 16.65 -5.54
C TYR A 463 -6.98 16.10 -5.82
N ILE A 464 -7.29 14.94 -5.20
CA ILE A 464 -8.65 14.43 -5.05
C ILE A 464 -9.04 14.56 -3.59
N THR A 465 -10.00 15.45 -3.30
CA THR A 465 -10.56 15.67 -1.97
C THR A 465 -12.08 15.49 -2.01
N PHE A 466 -12.77 15.72 -0.91
CA PHE A 466 -14.23 15.67 -0.92
C PHE A 466 -14.86 16.59 -1.99
N LYS A 467 -14.17 17.66 -2.40
CA LYS A 467 -14.71 18.64 -3.36
C LYS A 467 -14.89 18.07 -4.75
N ASN A 468 -14.02 17.18 -5.21
CA ASN A 468 -13.96 16.72 -6.59
C ASN A 468 -13.97 15.19 -6.74
N LEU A 469 -14.74 14.50 -5.88
CA LEU A 469 -14.88 13.02 -5.93
C LEU A 469 -15.36 12.51 -7.29
N GLU A 470 -16.03 13.34 -8.09
CA GLU A 470 -16.47 13.03 -9.45
C GLU A 470 -15.28 12.67 -10.37
N VAL A 471 -14.12 13.26 -10.16
CA VAL A 471 -12.90 12.92 -10.93
C VAL A 471 -12.49 11.48 -10.66
N LEU A 472 -12.53 11.06 -9.40
CA LEU A 472 -12.22 9.68 -9.01
C LEU A 472 -13.28 8.69 -9.51
N ASP A 473 -14.56 9.09 -9.47
CA ASP A 473 -15.69 8.33 -9.97
C ASP A 473 -15.58 8.10 -11.49
N ASP A 474 -15.29 9.15 -12.25
CA ASP A 474 -15.03 9.03 -13.71
C ASP A 474 -13.82 8.14 -13.98
N TRP A 475 -12.73 8.32 -13.23
CA TRP A 475 -11.51 7.56 -13.40
C TRP A 475 -11.72 6.05 -13.18
N ILE A 476 -12.39 5.64 -12.08
CA ILE A 476 -12.61 4.21 -11.77
C ILE A 476 -13.54 3.53 -12.80
N LYS A 477 -14.48 4.27 -13.35
CA LYS A 477 -15.43 3.76 -14.36
C LYS A 477 -14.81 3.62 -15.75
N HIS A 478 -13.91 4.54 -16.12
CA HIS A 478 -13.46 4.67 -17.51
C HIS A 478 -11.98 4.36 -17.72
N THR A 479 -11.11 4.69 -16.74
CA THR A 479 -9.65 4.62 -16.89
C THR A 479 -9.05 3.39 -16.22
N ALA A 480 -9.51 3.04 -15.03
CA ALA A 480 -8.90 2.01 -14.18
C ALA A 480 -9.07 0.58 -14.70
N SER A 481 -9.50 0.40 -15.91
CA SER A 481 -9.79 -0.91 -16.48
C SER A 481 -10.71 -1.79 -15.60
N THR A 482 -11.30 -2.78 -16.17
CA THR A 482 -12.11 -3.76 -15.44
C THR A 482 -11.25 -4.98 -15.08
N TYR A 483 -11.69 -5.75 -14.10
CA TYR A 483 -11.19 -7.09 -13.84
C TYR A 483 -12.30 -8.10 -14.16
N GLU A 484 -12.04 -9.02 -15.08
CA GLU A 484 -13.03 -9.99 -15.57
C GLU A 484 -14.38 -9.33 -16.00
N GLY A 485 -14.28 -8.17 -16.67
CA GLY A 485 -15.43 -7.42 -17.18
C GLY A 485 -16.22 -6.63 -16.12
N LYS A 486 -15.77 -6.59 -14.86
CA LYS A 486 -16.41 -5.84 -13.77
C LYS A 486 -15.55 -4.65 -13.34
N LYS A 487 -16.21 -3.54 -12.97
CA LYS A 487 -15.59 -2.39 -12.33
C LYS A 487 -14.82 -2.86 -11.08
N ARG A 488 -13.61 -2.33 -10.86
CA ARG A 488 -12.87 -2.59 -9.64
C ARG A 488 -13.51 -1.89 -8.45
N THR A 489 -13.37 -2.48 -7.27
CA THR A 489 -13.87 -1.91 -6.02
C THR A 489 -13.09 -0.64 -5.66
N LEU A 490 -13.82 0.42 -5.30
CA LEU A 490 -13.28 1.71 -4.87
C LEU A 490 -13.80 2.07 -3.48
N LEU A 491 -12.88 2.15 -2.52
CA LEU A 491 -13.19 2.50 -1.14
C LEU A 491 -12.59 3.87 -0.81
N LEU A 492 -13.38 4.76 -0.25
CA LEU A 492 -12.85 5.89 0.51
C LEU A 492 -12.54 5.35 1.92
N SER A 493 -11.31 4.89 2.12
CA SER A 493 -10.96 3.97 3.22
C SER A 493 -10.50 4.66 4.49
N GLU A 494 -10.15 5.94 4.41
CA GLU A 494 -9.71 6.74 5.55
C GLU A 494 -9.91 8.21 5.26
N GLN A 495 -10.89 8.82 5.89
CA GLN A 495 -11.15 10.24 5.81
C GLN A 495 -12.25 10.67 6.79
N ASN A 496 -12.14 11.87 7.28
CA ASN A 496 -13.21 12.69 7.86
C ASN A 496 -12.74 14.14 7.92
N PRO A 497 -13.66 15.11 7.95
CA PRO A 497 -13.35 16.49 8.31
C PRO A 497 -12.83 16.56 9.76
N ASN A 498 -11.86 17.43 10.00
CA ASN A 498 -11.34 17.68 11.34
C ASN A 498 -12.25 18.66 12.12
N SER A 499 -12.25 18.56 13.45
CA SER A 499 -12.71 19.62 14.33
C SER A 499 -11.48 20.27 14.99
N MET A 500 -11.32 21.59 14.90
CA MET A 500 -10.16 22.27 15.50
C MET A 500 -10.10 22.08 17.01
N ASP A 501 -11.27 22.16 17.65
CA ASP A 501 -11.47 21.93 19.09
C ASP A 501 -12.88 21.35 19.35
N TYR A 502 -13.39 21.43 20.56
CA TYR A 502 -14.72 20.95 20.92
C TYR A 502 -15.71 22.09 21.18
N THR A 503 -15.45 23.30 20.64
CA THR A 503 -16.46 24.38 20.63
C THR A 503 -17.62 23.99 19.70
N ASP A 504 -18.81 24.51 19.99
CA ASP A 504 -20.00 24.25 19.19
C ASP A 504 -19.77 24.64 17.72
N GLU A 505 -19.08 25.73 17.45
CA GLU A 505 -18.76 26.19 16.10
C GLU A 505 -17.89 25.19 15.35
N ALA A 506 -16.76 24.78 15.92
CA ALA A 506 -15.85 23.81 15.31
C ALA A 506 -16.49 22.43 15.08
N LEU A 507 -17.32 21.99 16.03
CA LEU A 507 -18.08 20.74 15.90
C LEU A 507 -19.14 20.81 14.81
N GLN A 508 -19.82 21.96 14.64
CA GLN A 508 -20.79 22.17 13.57
C GLN A 508 -20.10 22.27 12.20
N GLU A 509 -18.94 22.89 12.11
CA GLU A 509 -18.14 22.92 10.86
C GLU A 509 -17.69 21.52 10.46
N GLN A 510 -17.22 20.68 11.40
CA GLN A 510 -16.89 19.27 11.16
C GLN A 510 -18.11 18.51 10.63
N ALA A 511 -19.26 18.69 11.27
CA ALA A 511 -20.50 18.02 10.88
C ALA A 511 -20.97 18.46 9.48
N ALA A 512 -20.85 19.75 9.14
CA ALA A 512 -21.16 20.27 7.82
C ALA A 512 -20.21 19.72 6.75
N GLY A 513 -18.93 19.61 7.07
CA GLY A 513 -17.91 18.99 6.21
C GLY A 513 -18.25 17.51 5.90
N LEU A 514 -18.73 16.78 6.89
CA LEU A 514 -19.13 15.38 6.71
C LEU A 514 -20.42 15.28 5.85
N ALA A 515 -21.41 16.16 6.08
CA ALA A 515 -22.61 16.22 5.23
C ALA A 515 -22.25 16.53 3.77
N TYR A 516 -21.31 17.48 3.55
CA TYR A 516 -20.78 17.80 2.23
C TYR A 516 -20.12 16.58 1.56
N ALA A 517 -19.19 15.92 2.26
CA ALA A 517 -18.49 14.76 1.76
C ALA A 517 -19.44 13.61 1.40
N TRP A 518 -20.45 13.38 2.24
CA TRP A 518 -21.47 12.36 1.99
C TRP A 518 -22.28 12.67 0.74
N LYS A 519 -22.77 13.91 0.60
CA LYS A 519 -23.55 14.35 -0.58
C LYS A 519 -22.74 14.27 -1.87
N LYS A 520 -21.46 14.55 -1.83
CA LYS A 520 -20.55 14.35 -2.97
C LYS A 520 -20.42 12.86 -3.32
N MET A 521 -20.27 11.99 -2.31
CA MET A 521 -20.15 10.55 -2.51
C MET A 521 -21.43 9.91 -3.04
N GLU A 522 -22.61 10.40 -2.63
CA GLU A 522 -23.90 9.84 -3.08
C GLU A 522 -24.11 9.93 -4.59
N VAL A 523 -23.64 10.99 -5.23
CA VAL A 523 -23.75 11.17 -6.70
C VAL A 523 -22.67 10.41 -7.47
N CYS A 524 -21.71 9.78 -6.77
CA CYS A 524 -20.61 9.01 -7.31
C CYS A 524 -20.91 7.51 -7.15
N ASP A 525 -21.60 6.90 -8.12
CA ASP A 525 -21.99 5.49 -8.06
C ASP A 525 -20.83 4.51 -8.23
N GLY A 526 -19.68 4.97 -8.75
CA GLY A 526 -18.43 4.21 -8.80
C GLY A 526 -17.78 3.99 -7.45
N ILE A 527 -18.12 4.78 -6.41
CA ILE A 527 -17.61 4.66 -5.04
C ILE A 527 -18.44 3.65 -4.26
N ASP A 528 -17.79 2.61 -3.72
CA ASP A 528 -18.47 1.48 -3.08
C ASP A 528 -18.63 1.65 -1.56
N ALA A 529 -17.77 2.42 -0.87
CA ALA A 529 -17.86 2.65 0.57
C ALA A 529 -17.16 3.93 1.03
N TYR A 530 -17.62 4.49 2.15
CA TYR A 530 -17.06 5.63 2.89
C TYR A 530 -16.75 5.20 4.32
N PHE A 531 -15.47 5.20 4.72
CA PHE A 531 -15.06 4.86 6.08
C PHE A 531 -14.79 6.14 6.87
N ALA A 532 -15.61 6.41 7.86
CA ALA A 532 -15.35 7.51 8.80
C ALA A 532 -14.09 7.20 9.63
N HIS A 533 -13.03 7.94 9.42
CA HIS A 533 -11.77 7.82 10.16
C HIS A 533 -11.47 9.13 10.92
N SER A 534 -11.38 9.05 12.21
CA SER A 534 -11.46 7.83 13.02
C SER A 534 -12.88 7.65 13.59
N TRP A 535 -13.15 6.50 14.18
CA TRP A 535 -14.37 6.29 14.96
C TRP A 535 -14.39 7.16 16.23
N ILE A 536 -13.28 7.16 16.97
CA ILE A 536 -13.08 7.89 18.23
C ILE A 536 -11.80 8.73 18.06
N ASP A 537 -11.81 9.98 18.50
CA ASP A 537 -10.62 10.83 18.49
C ASP A 537 -9.45 10.15 19.22
N ALA A 538 -8.25 10.27 18.69
CA ALA A 538 -7.07 9.61 19.21
C ALA A 538 -5.86 10.56 19.27
N HIS A 539 -5.19 10.64 20.42
CA HIS A 539 -4.03 11.52 20.62
C HIS A 539 -2.86 11.25 19.66
N PHE A 540 -2.73 10.02 19.17
CA PHE A 540 -1.67 9.65 18.24
C PHE A 540 -1.89 10.13 16.78
N GLU A 541 -3.06 10.72 16.48
CA GLU A 541 -3.37 11.31 15.17
C GLU A 541 -2.84 12.75 15.02
N GLY A 542 -1.76 13.10 15.71
CA GLY A 542 -1.10 14.40 15.56
C GLY A 542 -1.93 15.60 16.02
N GLY A 543 -2.95 15.39 16.87
CA GLY A 543 -3.86 16.42 17.36
C GLY A 543 -5.12 16.60 16.52
N LEU A 544 -5.26 15.85 15.44
CA LEU A 544 -6.48 15.81 14.64
C LEU A 544 -7.65 15.24 15.45
N LYS A 545 -8.82 15.85 15.31
CA LYS A 545 -10.08 15.43 15.92
C LYS A 545 -11.10 15.07 14.84
N THR A 546 -10.73 14.08 14.01
CA THR A 546 -11.57 13.62 12.89
C THR A 546 -12.64 12.61 13.31
N GLY A 547 -12.61 12.14 14.58
CA GLY A 547 -13.51 11.13 15.10
C GLY A 547 -14.99 11.58 15.11
N LEU A 548 -15.87 10.60 15.06
CA LEU A 548 -17.31 10.80 15.31
C LEU A 548 -17.60 10.97 16.81
N ARG A 549 -16.67 10.50 17.64
CA ARG A 549 -16.70 10.61 19.11
C ARG A 549 -15.48 11.35 19.63
N LYS A 550 -15.64 12.03 20.76
CA LYS A 550 -14.54 12.69 21.51
C LYS A 550 -13.52 11.68 22.01
N TYR A 551 -12.40 12.18 22.53
CA TYR A 551 -11.38 11.35 23.18
C TYR A 551 -11.94 10.44 24.26
N SER A 552 -11.34 9.25 24.41
CA SER A 552 -11.72 8.29 25.47
C SER A 552 -11.45 8.79 26.87
N ASP A 553 -10.59 9.77 27.02
CA ASP A 553 -10.17 10.42 28.27
C ASP A 553 -10.54 11.91 28.30
N ASP A 554 -11.53 12.34 27.51
CA ASP A 554 -12.09 13.69 27.59
C ASP A 554 -12.59 13.95 29.03
N PRO A 555 -12.19 15.06 29.67
CA PRO A 555 -12.48 15.28 31.09
C PRO A 555 -13.96 15.54 31.40
N GLU A 556 -14.71 16.04 30.41
CA GLU A 556 -16.12 16.41 30.60
C GLU A 556 -17.07 15.36 30.05
N ASP A 557 -16.72 14.75 28.91
CA ASP A 557 -17.60 13.86 28.17
C ASP A 557 -16.81 12.74 27.44
N PRO A 558 -16.20 11.78 28.21
CA PRO A 558 -15.41 10.69 27.64
C PRO A 558 -16.20 9.90 26.59
N PHE A 559 -15.65 9.73 25.39
CA PHE A 559 -16.32 9.09 24.25
C PHE A 559 -17.61 9.79 23.78
N GLY A 560 -17.86 11.03 24.17
CA GLY A 560 -19.06 11.77 23.83
C GLY A 560 -19.31 11.82 22.32
N THR A 561 -20.57 11.71 21.92
CA THR A 561 -20.96 11.84 20.52
C THR A 561 -20.84 13.29 20.06
N LYS A 562 -20.22 13.48 18.89
CA LYS A 562 -20.18 14.79 18.23
C LYS A 562 -21.38 15.00 17.31
N PRO A 563 -21.72 16.21 16.88
CA PRO A 563 -22.72 16.44 15.84
C PRO A 563 -22.49 15.63 14.56
N SER A 564 -21.22 15.40 14.19
CA SER A 564 -20.83 14.54 13.07
C SER A 564 -21.27 13.08 13.24
N TRP A 565 -21.39 12.55 14.46
CA TRP A 565 -21.96 11.23 14.72
C TRP A 565 -23.43 11.15 14.28
N ILE A 566 -24.23 12.20 14.60
CA ILE A 566 -25.65 12.29 14.21
C ILE A 566 -25.78 12.40 12.68
N VAL A 567 -24.96 13.26 12.07
CA VAL A 567 -24.91 13.40 10.60
C VAL A 567 -24.58 12.04 9.96
N PHE A 568 -23.58 11.31 10.47
CA PHE A 568 -23.22 10.01 9.90
C PHE A 568 -24.27 8.92 10.15
N ARG A 569 -24.95 8.96 11.31
CA ARG A 569 -26.08 8.06 11.60
C ARG A 569 -27.19 8.23 10.56
N ASP A 570 -27.59 9.47 10.29
CA ASP A 570 -28.74 9.78 9.48
C ASP A 570 -28.43 9.82 7.97
N ALA A 571 -27.15 9.87 7.59
CA ALA A 571 -26.69 9.81 6.21
C ALA A 571 -27.27 8.59 5.46
N GLY A 572 -27.87 8.79 4.29
CA GLY A 572 -28.54 7.75 3.49
C GLY A 572 -29.82 7.17 4.11
N THR A 573 -30.43 7.87 5.07
CA THR A 573 -31.71 7.50 5.70
C THR A 573 -32.82 8.52 5.42
N GLU A 574 -34.04 8.22 5.82
CA GLU A 574 -35.19 9.15 5.70
C GLU A 574 -35.00 10.45 6.51
N ASN A 575 -34.14 10.43 7.55
CA ASN A 575 -33.87 11.60 8.38
C ASN A 575 -32.81 12.54 7.77
N GLU A 576 -32.06 12.09 6.78
CA GLU A 576 -30.96 12.85 6.18
C GLU A 576 -31.34 14.27 5.76
N PRO A 577 -32.45 14.51 5.02
CA PRO A 577 -32.79 15.86 4.56
C PRO A 577 -32.95 16.85 5.72
N GLN A 578 -33.57 16.43 6.82
CA GLN A 578 -33.74 17.26 8.01
C GLN A 578 -32.39 17.48 8.74
N THR A 579 -31.66 16.39 8.94
CA THR A 579 -30.38 16.42 9.68
C THR A 579 -29.32 17.23 8.94
N PHE A 580 -29.32 17.24 7.60
CA PHE A 580 -28.31 17.94 6.79
C PHE A 580 -28.67 19.41 6.48
N GLU A 581 -29.87 19.87 6.82
CA GLU A 581 -30.32 21.23 6.45
C GLU A 581 -29.42 22.34 6.99
N PHE A 582 -28.92 22.22 8.23
CA PHE A 582 -28.02 23.19 8.85
C PHE A 582 -26.72 23.40 8.06
N ALA A 583 -26.24 22.35 7.41
CA ALA A 583 -24.95 22.34 6.71
C ALA A 583 -24.98 23.26 5.48
N LYS A 584 -26.12 23.40 4.80
CA LYS A 584 -26.26 24.30 3.66
C LYS A 584 -25.88 25.73 4.02
N ARG A 585 -26.32 26.22 5.19
CA ARG A 585 -25.98 27.56 5.68
C ARG A 585 -24.48 27.74 5.93
N ILE A 586 -23.82 26.71 6.49
CA ILE A 586 -22.38 26.75 6.79
C ILE A 586 -21.55 26.69 5.49
N ILE A 587 -21.99 25.87 4.53
CA ILE A 587 -21.35 25.72 3.22
C ILE A 587 -21.59 26.96 2.35
N GLY A 588 -22.73 27.65 2.52
CA GLY A 588 -23.14 28.81 1.72
C GLY A 588 -23.87 28.44 0.44
N ILE A 589 -24.68 27.36 0.47
CA ILE A 589 -25.49 26.88 -0.65
C ILE A 589 -26.99 26.90 -0.31
N SER A 590 -27.82 26.96 -1.33
CA SER A 590 -29.28 26.87 -1.21
C SER A 590 -29.77 25.44 -1.44
N SER A 591 -29.10 24.70 -2.31
CA SER A 591 -29.43 23.33 -2.63
C SER A 591 -28.20 22.44 -2.81
N TRP A 592 -28.35 21.13 -2.65
CA TRP A 592 -27.25 20.18 -2.80
C TRP A 592 -26.81 19.97 -4.26
N GLU A 593 -27.65 20.35 -5.24
CA GLU A 593 -27.30 20.29 -6.66
C GLU A 593 -26.17 21.27 -7.01
N GLU A 594 -25.99 22.34 -6.23
CA GLU A 594 -24.93 23.34 -6.45
C GLU A 594 -23.53 22.79 -6.28
N ILE A 595 -23.36 21.69 -5.53
CA ILE A 595 -22.05 21.08 -5.30
C ILE A 595 -21.69 19.98 -6.31
N VAL A 596 -22.61 19.58 -7.19
CA VAL A 596 -22.41 18.53 -8.18
C VAL A 596 -21.83 19.12 -9.47
N HIS A 597 -20.74 18.55 -9.95
CA HIS A 597 -20.03 19.06 -11.12
C HIS A 597 -19.71 17.96 -12.13
N SER A 598 -19.62 18.35 -13.40
CA SER A 598 -19.16 17.48 -14.47
C SER A 598 -17.63 17.47 -14.54
N VAL A 599 -17.06 16.33 -14.89
CA VAL A 599 -15.63 16.19 -15.09
C VAL A 599 -15.20 16.74 -16.44
N ASN A 600 -14.22 17.66 -16.43
CA ASN A 600 -13.61 18.20 -17.62
C ASN A 600 -12.47 17.26 -18.06
N LYS A 601 -12.60 16.64 -19.23
CA LYS A 601 -11.54 15.83 -19.82
C LYS A 601 -10.45 16.73 -20.38
N THR A 602 -9.31 16.78 -19.70
CA THR A 602 -8.12 17.44 -20.23
C THR A 602 -7.65 16.65 -21.44
N LEU A 603 -7.68 17.25 -22.62
CA LEU A 603 -7.07 16.67 -23.82
C LEU A 603 -5.58 16.48 -23.50
N LYS A 604 -5.08 15.23 -23.45
CA LYS A 604 -3.64 14.99 -23.38
C LYS A 604 -3.02 15.72 -24.58
N ARG A 605 -2.26 16.80 -24.32
CA ARG A 605 -1.33 17.30 -25.33
C ARG A 605 -0.38 16.15 -25.60
N THR A 606 -0.50 15.53 -26.75
CA THR A 606 0.56 14.71 -27.31
C THR A 606 1.76 15.63 -27.45
N SER A 607 2.65 15.59 -26.47
CA SER A 607 4.00 16.10 -26.65
C SER A 607 4.73 15.08 -27.51
N ASP A 608 4.58 15.21 -28.83
CA ASP A 608 5.63 14.83 -29.75
C ASP A 608 6.81 15.76 -29.44
N GLU A 609 7.82 15.24 -28.76
CA GLU A 609 9.25 15.47 -28.98
C GLU A 609 10.07 14.81 -27.87
#